data_04a4e45e6905a60f61fb986b1832c688
#
_entry.id   04a4e45e6905a60f61fb986b1832c688
#
_cell.length_a   1.000
_cell.length_b   1.000
_cell.length_c   1.000
_cell.angle_alpha   90.00
_cell.angle_beta   90.00
_cell.angle_gamma   90.00
#
_symmetry.space_group_name_H-M   'P 1'
#
loop_
_entity.id
_entity.type
_entity.pdbx_description
1 polymer ?
#
loop_
_entity_poly.entity_id
_entity_poly.type
_entity_poly.pdbx_seq_one_letter_code
_entity_poly.pdbx_strand_id
1 'polypeptide(L)'
;MRFLVLLCLLFTAGSSKNEWKRYSITGRAQGTTYAVVYYSTDSSVTQQQVDSILKSLDQSLSLYQPNSLINQFNKSAKGLALDLHLLKVIKASLVTYKSTNGLFDATVFPLVEAWGFAVKKMNTIPDSSTVRSLQSCVNSKWLQLKSNYLYKQKPCVKIDLNGIAQGYSVDVLAAFLESKNIHHYLVEIGGEIRVKGRKQPTNEKMKIGIESPALGAFDEHPLQKIVAIDKGAITTSGSYRRYHETKGQKITHIINPRTGYPQQNELISVTVYAKDAMTADAYDNAFMLMGLQQALAFVEKRKDLAAYFIYRKNNGEIADTASAGFLKLFSL
;
A
#
# COMPACT_ATOMS: atom_id res chain seq x y z
N MET A 1 -81.48 21.09 -11.97
CA MET A 1 -80.08 21.15 -12.44
C MET A 1 -79.18 21.05 -11.23
N ARG A 2 -78.55 19.87 -11.01
CA ARG A 2 -77.54 19.66 -9.91
C ARG A 2 -76.16 19.74 -10.55
N PHE A 3 -75.39 20.73 -10.19
CA PHE A 3 -73.96 20.84 -10.57
C PHE A 3 -73.07 19.91 -9.66
N LEU A 4 -72.45 18.95 -10.27
CA LEU A 4 -71.50 18.11 -9.62
C LEU A 4 -70.12 18.78 -9.73
N VAL A 5 -69.53 19.27 -8.62
CA VAL A 5 -68.20 19.83 -8.57
C VAL A 5 -67.22 18.67 -8.35
N LEU A 6 -66.45 18.35 -9.40
CA LEU A 6 -65.39 17.34 -9.35
C LEU A 6 -64.12 17.96 -8.74
N LEU A 7 -63.83 17.63 -7.48
CA LEU A 7 -62.60 18.08 -6.77
C LEU A 7 -61.42 17.21 -7.20
N CYS A 8 -60.57 17.68 -8.14
CA CYS A 8 -59.29 17.02 -8.48
C CYS A 8 -58.30 17.27 -7.38
N LEU A 9 -58.06 16.27 -6.53
CA LEU A 9 -56.91 16.18 -5.60
C LEU A 9 -55.65 15.95 -6.41
N LEU A 10 -54.85 16.97 -6.64
CA LEU A 10 -53.47 16.88 -7.14
C LEU A 10 -52.59 16.32 -6.01
N PHE A 11 -52.32 15.02 -6.04
CA PHE A 11 -51.25 14.43 -5.26
C PHE A 11 -49.91 14.92 -5.83
N THR A 12 -49.31 15.93 -5.23
CA THR A 12 -47.89 16.25 -5.44
C THR A 12 -47.09 15.18 -4.78
N ALA A 13 -46.66 14.17 -5.54
CA ALA A 13 -45.64 13.24 -5.11
C ALA A 13 -44.37 14.04 -4.86
N GLY A 14 -44.11 14.38 -3.60
CA GLY A 14 -42.86 14.98 -3.18
C GLY A 14 -41.74 13.97 -3.48
N SER A 15 -41.01 14.20 -4.57
CA SER A 15 -39.77 13.50 -4.85
C SER A 15 -38.82 13.82 -3.70
N SER A 16 -38.65 12.92 -2.73
CA SER A 16 -37.61 13.04 -1.75
C SER A 16 -36.29 12.97 -2.54
N LYS A 17 -35.64 14.12 -2.74
CA LYS A 17 -34.26 14.13 -3.24
C LYS A 17 -33.45 13.34 -2.25
N ASN A 18 -32.97 12.16 -2.65
CA ASN A 18 -32.00 11.38 -1.88
C ASN A 18 -30.80 12.29 -1.62
N GLU A 19 -30.64 12.77 -0.39
CA GLU A 19 -29.53 13.64 -0.03
C GLU A 19 -28.24 12.84 0.12
N TRP A 20 -27.14 13.35 -0.42
CA TRP A 20 -25.82 12.80 -0.22
C TRP A 20 -25.43 12.86 1.27
N LYS A 21 -25.01 11.73 1.80
CA LYS A 21 -24.49 11.60 3.17
C LYS A 21 -23.07 11.07 3.15
N ARG A 22 -22.26 11.53 4.09
CA ARG A 22 -20.92 11.01 4.34
C ARG A 22 -21.03 9.87 5.34
N TYR A 23 -20.51 8.70 4.96
CA TYR A 23 -20.37 7.55 5.83
C TYR A 23 -18.90 7.31 6.13
N SER A 24 -18.60 6.78 7.33
CA SER A 24 -17.23 6.48 7.77
C SER A 24 -17.24 5.20 8.58
N ILE A 25 -16.42 4.23 8.17
CA ILE A 25 -16.19 2.97 8.87
C ILE A 25 -14.71 2.93 9.21
N THR A 26 -14.38 2.75 10.48
CA THR A 26 -12.99 2.70 10.96
C THR A 26 -12.77 1.48 11.81
N GLY A 27 -11.54 0.95 11.83
CA GLY A 27 -11.22 -0.21 12.64
C GLY A 27 -9.72 -0.51 12.64
N ARG A 28 -9.37 -1.73 13.04
CA ARG A 28 -8.00 -2.23 13.09
C ARG A 28 -7.90 -3.53 12.31
N ALA A 29 -6.92 -3.61 11.39
CA ALA A 29 -6.59 -4.80 10.63
C ALA A 29 -5.12 -4.74 10.19
N GLN A 30 -4.53 -5.88 9.84
CA GLN A 30 -3.18 -5.96 9.24
C GLN A 30 -2.09 -5.24 10.07
N GLY A 31 -2.26 -5.22 11.41
CA GLY A 31 -1.32 -4.59 12.34
C GLY A 31 -1.40 -3.06 12.41
N THR A 32 -2.40 -2.43 11.78
CA THR A 32 -2.62 -0.98 11.73
C THR A 32 -4.09 -0.60 11.86
N THR A 33 -4.43 0.66 11.60
CA THR A 33 -5.80 1.17 11.48
C THR A 33 -6.24 1.16 10.04
N TYR A 34 -7.57 1.18 9.82
CA TYR A 34 -8.17 1.44 8.52
C TYR A 34 -9.30 2.45 8.62
N ALA A 35 -9.56 3.15 7.52
CA ALA A 35 -10.69 4.05 7.35
C ALA A 35 -11.30 3.89 5.95
N VAL A 36 -12.61 3.64 5.90
CA VAL A 36 -13.41 3.61 4.68
C VAL A 36 -14.40 4.76 4.75
N VAL A 37 -14.13 5.82 4.01
CA VAL A 37 -14.99 7.00 3.91
C VAL A 37 -15.67 7.01 2.55
N TYR A 38 -16.99 7.10 2.51
CA TYR A 38 -17.70 7.18 1.24
C TYR A 38 -18.91 8.13 1.32
N TYR A 39 -19.35 8.56 0.17
CA TYR A 39 -20.54 9.41 0.01
C TYR A 39 -21.58 8.64 -0.80
N SER A 40 -22.78 8.53 -0.27
CA SER A 40 -23.91 7.82 -0.87
C SER A 40 -25.22 8.44 -0.38
N THR A 41 -26.31 8.10 -1.04
CA THR A 41 -27.65 8.44 -0.59
C THR A 41 -28.21 7.43 0.42
N ASP A 42 -27.56 6.27 0.57
CA ASP A 42 -27.91 5.22 1.50
C ASP A 42 -26.67 4.59 2.16
N SER A 43 -26.87 3.87 3.28
CA SER A 43 -25.85 3.17 4.06
C SER A 43 -25.81 1.69 3.64
N SER A 44 -25.22 1.38 2.50
CA SER A 44 -25.19 0.02 1.94
C SER A 44 -23.98 -0.83 2.39
N VAL A 45 -23.04 -0.28 3.16
CA VAL A 45 -21.83 -0.95 3.64
C VAL A 45 -21.79 -1.01 5.15
N THR A 46 -21.53 -2.20 5.70
CA THR A 46 -21.36 -2.41 7.13
C THR A 46 -19.90 -2.67 7.50
N GLN A 47 -19.54 -2.37 8.75
CA GLN A 47 -18.22 -2.70 9.30
C GLN A 47 -17.93 -4.21 9.21
N GLN A 48 -18.91 -5.05 9.49
CA GLN A 48 -18.77 -6.51 9.42
C GLN A 48 -18.35 -6.98 8.02
N GLN A 49 -18.86 -6.35 6.96
CA GLN A 49 -18.47 -6.67 5.58
C GLN A 49 -17.00 -6.29 5.31
N VAL A 50 -16.58 -5.10 5.76
CA VAL A 50 -15.19 -4.65 5.65
C VAL A 50 -14.25 -5.58 6.41
N ASP A 51 -14.55 -5.88 7.67
CA ASP A 51 -13.74 -6.75 8.52
C ASP A 51 -13.65 -8.18 7.94
N SER A 52 -14.74 -8.71 7.36
CA SER A 52 -14.76 -10.02 6.72
C SER A 52 -13.83 -10.07 5.51
N ILE A 53 -13.81 -9.01 4.69
CA ILE A 53 -12.90 -8.90 3.53
C ILE A 53 -11.45 -8.87 4.01
N LEU A 54 -11.12 -8.02 4.98
CA LEU A 54 -9.76 -7.90 5.51
C LEU A 54 -9.29 -9.21 6.15
N LYS A 55 -10.15 -9.90 6.89
CA LYS A 55 -9.86 -11.23 7.44
C LYS A 55 -9.58 -12.28 6.36
N SER A 56 -10.32 -12.25 5.26
CA SER A 56 -10.08 -13.13 4.09
C SER A 56 -8.72 -12.87 3.46
N LEU A 57 -8.33 -11.59 3.32
CA LEU A 57 -7.01 -11.20 2.83
C LEU A 57 -5.89 -11.68 3.75
N ASP A 58 -6.08 -11.61 5.07
CA ASP A 58 -5.12 -12.11 6.05
C ASP A 58 -4.91 -13.62 5.93
N GLN A 59 -5.96 -14.40 5.66
CA GLN A 59 -5.86 -15.84 5.43
C GLN A 59 -5.03 -16.19 4.19
N SER A 60 -4.99 -15.32 3.22
CA SER A 60 -4.18 -15.48 2.01
C SER A 60 -2.75 -14.93 2.17
N LEU A 61 -2.60 -13.70 2.64
CA LEU A 61 -1.41 -12.87 2.45
C LEU A 61 -0.59 -12.60 3.73
N SER A 62 -1.15 -12.83 4.93
CA SER A 62 -0.50 -12.42 6.17
C SER A 62 0.58 -13.41 6.60
N LEU A 63 1.81 -12.93 6.78
CA LEU A 63 2.92 -13.67 7.40
C LEU A 63 2.70 -13.92 8.91
N TYR A 64 1.80 -13.14 9.54
CA TYR A 64 1.49 -13.22 10.97
C TYR A 64 0.39 -14.23 11.28
N GLN A 65 -0.33 -14.74 10.28
CA GLN A 65 -1.33 -15.80 10.41
C GLN A 65 -0.67 -17.17 10.13
N PRO A 66 -0.50 -18.05 11.14
CA PRO A 66 0.30 -19.29 11.00
C PRO A 66 -0.16 -20.22 9.86
N ASN A 67 -1.46 -20.21 9.56
CA ASN A 67 -2.10 -21.06 8.56
C ASN A 67 -2.46 -20.34 7.26
N SER A 68 -2.00 -19.11 7.07
CA SER A 68 -2.19 -18.35 5.83
C SER A 68 -1.56 -19.08 4.63
N LEU A 69 -2.09 -18.80 3.44
CA LEU A 69 -1.59 -19.43 2.21
C LEU A 69 -0.14 -19.05 1.93
N ILE A 70 0.27 -17.81 2.20
CA ILE A 70 1.67 -17.39 2.07
C ILE A 70 2.60 -18.19 3.01
N ASN A 71 2.17 -18.49 4.25
CA ASN A 71 2.96 -19.30 5.18
C ASN A 71 3.02 -20.77 4.77
N GLN A 72 1.95 -21.31 4.19
CA GLN A 72 1.96 -22.64 3.59
C GLN A 72 2.94 -22.70 2.42
N PHE A 73 2.95 -21.67 1.55
CA PHE A 73 3.93 -21.54 0.48
C PHE A 73 5.36 -21.49 1.05
N ASN A 74 5.61 -20.68 2.06
CA ASN A 74 6.94 -20.54 2.66
C ASN A 74 7.47 -21.83 3.32
N LYS A 75 6.56 -22.67 3.82
CA LYS A 75 6.89 -24.01 4.39
C LYS A 75 7.08 -25.09 3.32
N SER A 76 6.45 -24.96 2.15
CA SER A 76 6.56 -25.93 1.07
C SER A 76 7.95 -25.96 0.45
N ALA A 77 8.46 -27.12 0.10
CA ALA A 77 9.71 -27.27 -0.64
C ALA A 77 9.56 -27.03 -2.16
N LYS A 78 8.35 -27.25 -2.70
CA LYS A 78 8.10 -27.24 -4.15
C LYS A 78 7.25 -26.06 -4.63
N GLY A 79 6.42 -25.51 -3.76
CA GLY A 79 5.39 -24.52 -4.09
C GLY A 79 3.99 -25.04 -3.79
N LEU A 80 2.95 -24.31 -4.21
CA LEU A 80 1.53 -24.70 -4.05
C LEU A 80 0.61 -23.96 -5.02
N ALA A 81 -0.65 -24.38 -5.08
CA ALA A 81 -1.71 -23.68 -5.79
C ALA A 81 -2.12 -22.41 -5.03
N LEU A 82 -2.26 -21.32 -5.75
CA LEU A 82 -2.60 -20.00 -5.21
C LEU A 82 -4.11 -19.77 -5.29
N ASP A 83 -4.65 -19.09 -4.29
CA ASP A 83 -5.96 -18.44 -4.40
C ASP A 83 -5.89 -17.18 -5.28
N LEU A 84 -7.05 -16.55 -5.49
CA LEU A 84 -7.13 -15.38 -6.34
C LEU A 84 -6.34 -14.18 -5.80
N HIS A 85 -6.30 -14.02 -4.47
CA HIS A 85 -5.60 -12.89 -3.82
C HIS A 85 -4.10 -13.03 -3.98
N LEU A 86 -3.54 -14.16 -3.55
CA LEU A 86 -2.10 -14.41 -3.64
C LEU A 86 -1.63 -14.43 -5.10
N LEU A 87 -2.44 -14.99 -6.03
CA LEU A 87 -2.15 -14.99 -7.46
C LEU A 87 -2.02 -13.57 -8.05
N LYS A 88 -2.93 -12.66 -7.69
CA LYS A 88 -2.89 -11.26 -8.16
C LYS A 88 -1.65 -10.54 -7.64
N VAL A 89 -1.36 -10.66 -6.35
CA VAL A 89 -0.22 -10.00 -5.72
C VAL A 89 1.10 -10.55 -6.27
N ILE A 90 1.23 -11.87 -6.44
CA ILE A 90 2.43 -12.49 -7.05
C ILE A 90 2.64 -12.02 -8.49
N LYS A 91 1.58 -11.95 -9.30
CA LYS A 91 1.71 -11.42 -10.67
C LYS A 91 2.23 -9.99 -10.69
N ALA A 92 1.67 -9.12 -9.86
CA ALA A 92 2.12 -7.73 -9.74
C ALA A 92 3.56 -7.65 -9.21
N SER A 93 3.92 -8.44 -8.21
CA SER A 93 5.28 -8.53 -7.67
C SER A 93 6.30 -8.90 -8.74
N LEU A 94 6.01 -9.89 -9.57
CA LEU A 94 6.91 -10.31 -10.67
C LEU A 94 7.06 -9.24 -11.76
N VAL A 95 6.00 -8.46 -12.04
CA VAL A 95 6.06 -7.31 -12.94
C VAL A 95 6.95 -6.22 -12.36
N THR A 96 6.75 -5.85 -11.09
CA THR A 96 7.55 -4.82 -10.41
C THR A 96 9.01 -5.28 -10.26
N TYR A 97 9.27 -6.54 -9.92
CA TYR A 97 10.61 -7.13 -9.93
C TYR A 97 11.36 -6.87 -11.25
N LYS A 98 10.71 -7.17 -12.37
CA LYS A 98 11.31 -6.95 -13.71
C LYS A 98 11.57 -5.47 -13.99
N SER A 99 10.57 -4.61 -13.75
CA SER A 99 10.66 -3.18 -14.06
C SER A 99 11.68 -2.43 -13.20
N THR A 100 11.89 -2.88 -11.96
CA THR A 100 12.87 -2.31 -11.01
C THR A 100 14.22 -3.03 -11.04
N ASN A 101 14.41 -3.94 -12.01
CA ASN A 101 15.60 -4.77 -12.13
C ASN A 101 15.96 -5.48 -10.81
N GLY A 102 14.96 -5.99 -10.09
CA GLY A 102 15.12 -6.77 -8.87
C GLY A 102 15.37 -5.95 -7.58
N LEU A 103 15.15 -4.64 -7.59
CA LEU A 103 15.14 -3.86 -6.33
C LEU A 103 13.86 -4.11 -5.54
N PHE A 104 12.72 -4.27 -6.18
CA PHE A 104 11.57 -4.91 -5.55
C PHE A 104 11.66 -6.42 -5.79
N ASP A 105 11.75 -7.21 -4.73
CA ASP A 105 11.83 -8.67 -4.83
C ASP A 105 11.02 -9.33 -3.71
N ALA A 106 9.92 -9.98 -4.08
CA ALA A 106 9.05 -10.67 -3.13
C ALA A 106 9.74 -11.83 -2.40
N THR A 107 10.90 -12.31 -2.88
CA THR A 107 11.61 -13.40 -2.21
C THR A 107 12.55 -12.96 -1.08
N VAL A 108 12.47 -11.69 -0.69
CA VAL A 108 13.35 -11.06 0.32
C VAL A 108 13.14 -11.59 1.75
N PHE A 109 12.10 -12.39 2.01
CA PHE A 109 11.72 -12.87 3.35
C PHE A 109 12.87 -13.42 4.20
N PRO A 110 13.81 -14.28 3.71
CA PRO A 110 14.87 -14.81 4.54
C PRO A 110 15.79 -13.72 5.12
N LEU A 111 16.00 -12.65 4.35
CA LEU A 111 16.77 -11.49 4.80
C LEU A 111 15.98 -10.63 5.78
N VAL A 112 14.71 -10.33 5.49
CA VAL A 112 13.81 -9.58 6.39
C VAL A 112 13.70 -10.28 7.75
N GLU A 113 13.59 -11.61 7.77
CA GLU A 113 13.56 -12.42 9.00
C GLU A 113 14.89 -12.34 9.77
N ALA A 114 16.04 -12.45 9.09
CA ALA A 114 17.35 -12.38 9.70
C ALA A 114 17.66 -11.00 10.31
N TRP A 115 17.19 -9.91 9.66
CA TRP A 115 17.29 -8.56 10.18
C TRP A 115 16.22 -8.21 11.24
N GLY A 116 15.36 -9.16 11.64
CA GLY A 116 14.39 -9.03 12.74
C GLY A 116 13.13 -8.26 12.43
N PHE A 117 12.80 -8.06 11.15
CA PHE A 117 11.59 -7.34 10.72
C PHE A 117 10.40 -8.24 10.35
N ALA A 118 10.56 -9.58 10.47
CA ALA A 118 9.49 -10.55 10.33
C ALA A 118 8.85 -10.88 11.71
N VAL A 119 8.21 -12.05 11.81
CA VAL A 119 7.55 -12.52 13.04
C VAL A 119 8.55 -12.77 14.17
N LYS A 120 9.74 -13.28 13.84
CA LYS A 120 10.80 -13.53 14.81
C LYS A 120 11.60 -12.26 15.07
N LYS A 121 11.81 -11.95 16.35
CA LYS A 121 12.71 -10.86 16.76
C LYS A 121 14.16 -11.26 16.48
N MET A 122 14.97 -10.28 16.10
CA MET A 122 16.40 -10.46 15.94
C MET A 122 17.07 -10.66 17.30
N ASN A 123 17.87 -11.71 17.43
CA ASN A 123 18.68 -11.92 18.61
C ASN A 123 20.09 -11.29 18.47
N THR A 124 20.63 -11.32 17.25
CA THR A 124 21.95 -10.78 16.91
C THR A 124 21.93 -10.25 15.48
N ILE A 125 22.72 -9.20 15.20
CA ILE A 125 22.92 -8.71 13.82
C ILE A 125 23.53 -9.84 13.00
N PRO A 126 22.97 -10.19 11.81
CA PRO A 126 23.53 -11.23 10.97
C PRO A 126 24.92 -10.81 10.46
N ASP A 127 25.89 -11.72 10.51
CA ASP A 127 27.20 -11.51 9.93
C ASP A 127 27.17 -11.62 8.39
N SER A 128 28.25 -11.18 7.75
CA SER A 128 28.33 -11.16 6.28
C SER A 128 28.24 -12.55 5.65
N SER A 129 28.64 -13.62 6.37
CA SER A 129 28.54 -15.00 5.88
C SER A 129 27.10 -15.48 5.88
N THR A 130 26.36 -15.19 6.93
CA THR A 130 24.92 -15.44 7.06
C THR A 130 24.13 -14.67 5.98
N VAL A 131 24.42 -13.37 5.79
CA VAL A 131 23.76 -12.56 4.75
C VAL A 131 23.99 -13.15 3.36
N ARG A 132 25.24 -13.51 3.01
CA ARG A 132 25.55 -14.14 1.71
C ARG A 132 24.84 -15.48 1.52
N SER A 133 24.79 -16.30 2.56
CA SER A 133 24.08 -17.60 2.51
C SER A 133 22.58 -17.41 2.22
N LEU A 134 21.91 -16.51 2.97
CA LEU A 134 20.48 -16.21 2.79
C LEU A 134 20.20 -15.57 1.44
N GLN A 135 21.07 -14.70 0.95
CA GLN A 135 20.93 -14.03 -0.35
C GLN A 135 20.89 -15.03 -1.51
N SER A 136 21.52 -16.20 -1.39
CA SER A 136 21.45 -17.27 -2.40
C SER A 136 20.03 -17.80 -2.63
N CYS A 137 19.12 -17.56 -1.67
CA CYS A 137 17.69 -17.91 -1.72
C CYS A 137 16.80 -16.74 -2.16
N VAL A 138 17.37 -15.54 -2.39
CA VAL A 138 16.64 -14.33 -2.74
C VAL A 138 16.83 -14.01 -4.21
N ASN A 139 15.84 -14.34 -5.01
CA ASN A 139 15.73 -13.94 -6.41
C ASN A 139 14.39 -14.43 -6.95
N SER A 140 13.52 -13.52 -7.38
CA SER A 140 12.21 -13.86 -7.96
C SER A 140 12.32 -14.69 -9.26
N LYS A 141 13.48 -14.80 -9.88
CA LYS A 141 13.74 -15.76 -10.98
C LYS A 141 13.56 -17.21 -10.55
N TRP A 142 13.71 -17.53 -9.26
CA TRP A 142 13.47 -18.86 -8.71
C TRP A 142 11.99 -19.21 -8.52
N LEU A 143 11.09 -18.27 -8.82
CA LEU A 143 9.64 -18.46 -8.82
C LEU A 143 9.16 -18.71 -10.24
N GLN A 144 8.37 -19.76 -10.43
CA GLN A 144 7.74 -20.04 -11.71
C GLN A 144 6.23 -20.19 -11.53
N LEU A 145 5.46 -19.24 -12.08
CA LEU A 145 4.02 -19.29 -12.07
C LEU A 145 3.51 -20.00 -13.33
N LYS A 146 2.77 -21.11 -13.14
CA LYS A 146 2.06 -21.82 -14.21
C LYS A 146 0.60 -21.93 -13.83
N SER A 147 -0.28 -21.35 -14.64
CA SER A 147 -1.70 -21.20 -14.30
C SER A 147 -1.87 -20.51 -12.93
N ASN A 148 -2.38 -21.23 -11.93
CA ASN A 148 -2.49 -20.76 -10.54
C ASN A 148 -1.53 -21.45 -9.58
N TYR A 149 -0.55 -22.21 -10.06
CA TYR A 149 0.44 -22.88 -9.20
C TYR A 149 1.77 -22.12 -9.25
N LEU A 150 2.28 -21.73 -8.07
CA LEU A 150 3.58 -21.09 -7.92
C LEU A 150 4.63 -22.12 -7.48
N TYR A 151 5.56 -22.42 -8.36
CA TYR A 151 6.67 -23.34 -8.12
C TYR A 151 7.89 -22.60 -7.57
N LYS A 152 8.66 -23.29 -6.73
CA LYS A 152 10.01 -22.89 -6.30
C LYS A 152 11.05 -23.72 -7.02
N GLN A 153 12.07 -23.09 -7.58
CA GLN A 153 13.24 -23.78 -8.12
C GLN A 153 14.26 -24.16 -7.03
N LYS A 154 14.18 -23.50 -5.86
CA LYS A 154 14.99 -23.80 -4.68
C LYS A 154 14.07 -23.89 -3.45
N PRO A 155 14.17 -24.93 -2.61
CA PRO A 155 13.33 -25.08 -1.41
C PRO A 155 13.46 -23.93 -0.41
N CYS A 156 14.63 -23.29 -0.33
CA CYS A 156 14.90 -22.19 0.60
C CYS A 156 14.24 -20.85 0.22
N VAL A 157 13.70 -20.72 -1.00
CA VAL A 157 12.98 -19.51 -1.43
C VAL A 157 11.73 -19.33 -0.59
N LYS A 158 11.58 -18.17 0.01
CA LYS A 158 10.40 -17.75 0.78
C LYS A 158 9.99 -16.36 0.35
N ILE A 159 8.71 -16.06 0.41
CA ILE A 159 8.15 -14.78 -0.03
C ILE A 159 7.69 -13.92 1.14
N ASP A 160 7.87 -12.62 0.99
CA ASP A 160 7.32 -11.54 1.79
C ASP A 160 6.60 -10.57 0.85
N LEU A 161 5.36 -10.26 1.16
CA LEU A 161 4.51 -9.38 0.37
C LEU A 161 4.13 -8.10 1.13
N ASN A 162 4.76 -7.80 2.27
CA ASN A 162 4.43 -6.63 3.09
C ASN A 162 4.60 -5.30 2.34
N GLY A 163 5.44 -5.23 1.31
CA GLY A 163 5.64 -4.04 0.48
C GLY A 163 4.71 -3.96 -0.75
N ILE A 164 3.56 -4.67 -0.75
CA ILE A 164 2.59 -4.63 -1.85
C ILE A 164 1.19 -5.11 -1.43
N ALA A 165 1.09 -5.92 -0.38
CA ALA A 165 -0.17 -6.55 0.02
C ALA A 165 -1.12 -5.58 0.72
N GLN A 166 -0.60 -4.55 1.38
CA GLN A 166 -1.42 -3.54 2.05
C GLN A 166 -2.09 -2.65 1.01
N GLY A 167 -1.36 -2.18 -0.01
CA GLY A 167 -1.94 -1.50 -1.16
C GLY A 167 -2.98 -2.35 -1.90
N TYR A 168 -2.71 -3.65 -2.07
CA TYR A 168 -3.71 -4.56 -2.64
C TYR A 168 -4.98 -4.66 -1.78
N SER A 169 -4.87 -4.67 -0.46
CA SER A 169 -6.01 -4.72 0.45
C SER A 169 -6.91 -3.48 0.32
N VAL A 170 -6.29 -2.30 0.16
CA VAL A 170 -6.98 -1.05 -0.15
C VAL A 170 -7.74 -1.15 -1.48
N ASP A 171 -7.12 -1.73 -2.52
CA ASP A 171 -7.74 -1.93 -3.82
C ASP A 171 -8.93 -2.89 -3.78
N VAL A 172 -8.86 -3.93 -2.94
CA VAL A 172 -9.98 -4.89 -2.77
C VAL A 172 -11.17 -4.21 -2.08
N LEU A 173 -10.95 -3.40 -1.05
CA LEU A 173 -12.01 -2.63 -0.41
C LEU A 173 -12.62 -1.59 -1.37
N ALA A 174 -11.79 -0.93 -2.18
CA ALA A 174 -12.26 -0.01 -3.21
C ALA A 174 -13.15 -0.72 -4.25
N ALA A 175 -12.73 -1.88 -4.73
CA ALA A 175 -13.52 -2.70 -5.64
C ALA A 175 -14.84 -3.18 -5.00
N PHE A 176 -14.83 -3.49 -3.71
CA PHE A 176 -16.05 -3.82 -2.96
C PHE A 176 -17.02 -2.63 -2.92
N LEU A 177 -16.56 -1.40 -2.65
CA LEU A 177 -17.41 -0.22 -2.71
C LEU A 177 -17.99 -0.01 -4.11
N GLU A 178 -17.17 -0.18 -5.15
CA GLU A 178 -17.60 -0.07 -6.54
C GLU A 178 -18.67 -1.11 -6.91
N SER A 179 -18.57 -2.34 -6.36
CA SER A 179 -19.58 -3.39 -6.55
C SER A 179 -20.94 -3.05 -5.90
N LYS A 180 -20.95 -2.09 -4.97
CA LYS A 180 -22.15 -1.50 -4.35
C LYS A 180 -22.60 -0.20 -5.01
N ASN A 181 -22.07 0.13 -6.22
CA ASN A 181 -22.30 1.37 -6.95
C ASN A 181 -21.86 2.64 -6.18
N ILE A 182 -20.92 2.51 -5.24
CA ILE A 182 -20.33 3.65 -4.52
C ILE A 182 -19.10 4.10 -5.31
N HIS A 183 -19.14 5.31 -5.86
CA HIS A 183 -18.11 5.90 -6.72
C HIS A 183 -17.44 7.15 -6.14
N HIS A 184 -17.82 7.56 -4.93
CA HIS A 184 -17.25 8.70 -4.20
C HIS A 184 -16.71 8.22 -2.87
N TYR A 185 -15.41 7.88 -2.82
CA TYR A 185 -14.82 7.28 -1.64
C TYR A 185 -13.34 7.60 -1.46
N LEU A 186 -12.89 7.44 -0.23
CA LEU A 186 -11.49 7.31 0.19
C LEU A 186 -11.39 6.06 1.07
N VAL A 187 -10.55 5.11 0.68
CA VAL A 187 -10.16 3.94 1.47
C VAL A 187 -8.72 4.12 1.89
N GLU A 188 -8.45 3.90 3.17
CA GLU A 188 -7.12 3.98 3.77
C GLU A 188 -6.86 2.76 4.65
N ILE A 189 -5.66 2.20 4.59
CA ILE A 189 -5.13 1.17 5.50
C ILE A 189 -3.66 1.49 5.76
N GLY A 190 -3.31 1.92 7.00
CA GLY A 190 -1.92 2.12 7.42
C GLY A 190 -1.13 3.18 6.66
N GLY A 191 -1.82 4.08 5.95
CA GLY A 191 -1.23 5.13 5.13
C GLY A 191 -1.32 4.88 3.62
N GLU A 192 -1.65 3.66 3.18
CA GLU A 192 -1.99 3.36 1.79
C GLU A 192 -3.40 3.81 1.50
N ILE A 193 -3.57 4.68 0.50
CA ILE A 193 -4.83 5.37 0.22
C ILE A 193 -5.25 5.16 -1.22
N ARG A 194 -6.54 4.87 -1.44
CA ARG A 194 -7.18 4.91 -2.75
C ARG A 194 -8.39 5.83 -2.74
N VAL A 195 -8.53 6.61 -3.79
CA VAL A 195 -9.59 7.58 -3.97
C VAL A 195 -10.30 7.35 -5.30
N LYS A 196 -11.62 7.53 -5.30
CA LYS A 196 -12.43 7.70 -6.51
C LYS A 196 -13.54 8.72 -6.24
N GLY A 197 -13.79 9.60 -7.23
CA GLY A 197 -14.79 10.66 -7.15
C GLY A 197 -14.40 11.78 -6.20
N ARG A 198 -15.38 12.56 -5.79
CA ARG A 198 -15.22 13.79 -5.01
C ARG A 198 -16.14 13.78 -3.80
N LYS A 199 -15.85 14.62 -2.82
CA LYS A 199 -16.75 14.85 -1.69
C LYS A 199 -18.13 15.31 -2.18
N GLN A 200 -19.18 14.80 -1.59
CA GLN A 200 -20.54 15.21 -1.90
C GLN A 200 -21.18 15.85 -0.67
N PRO A 201 -22.04 16.86 -0.84
CA PRO A 201 -22.48 17.50 -2.09
C PRO A 201 -21.54 18.60 -2.62
N THR A 202 -20.43 18.92 -1.93
CA THR A 202 -19.55 20.08 -2.22
C THR A 202 -18.77 19.95 -3.54
N ASN A 203 -18.66 18.73 -4.07
CA ASN A 203 -17.87 18.40 -5.27
C ASN A 203 -16.37 18.75 -5.18
N GLU A 204 -15.84 18.86 -3.96
CA GLU A 204 -14.40 19.07 -3.73
C GLU A 204 -13.61 17.77 -3.93
N LYS A 205 -12.35 17.91 -4.36
CA LYS A 205 -11.40 16.77 -4.38
C LYS A 205 -11.12 16.28 -2.97
N MET A 206 -10.73 15.01 -2.85
CA MET A 206 -10.22 14.44 -1.59
C MET A 206 -8.84 15.03 -1.31
N LYS A 207 -8.65 15.59 -0.11
CA LYS A 207 -7.37 16.13 0.36
C LYS A 207 -6.65 15.07 1.19
N ILE A 208 -5.40 14.80 0.85
CA ILE A 208 -4.53 13.82 1.53
C ILE A 208 -3.31 14.58 2.02
N GLY A 209 -3.02 14.45 3.31
CA GLY A 209 -1.80 14.99 3.92
C GLY A 209 -0.63 14.02 3.73
N ILE A 210 0.52 14.55 3.35
CA ILE A 210 1.81 13.84 3.39
C ILE A 210 2.51 14.31 4.67
N GLU A 211 2.81 13.36 5.56
CA GLU A 211 3.46 13.64 6.83
C GLU A 211 4.93 14.04 6.66
N SER A 212 5.38 14.98 7.47
CA SER A 212 6.80 15.26 7.66
C SER A 212 7.44 14.16 8.49
N PRO A 213 8.69 13.74 8.22
CA PRO A 213 9.41 12.87 9.13
C PRO A 213 9.55 13.56 10.49
N ALA A 214 9.13 12.92 11.58
CA ALA A 214 9.39 13.40 12.92
C ALA A 214 10.90 13.42 13.19
N LEU A 215 11.38 14.47 13.83
CA LEU A 215 12.77 14.60 14.24
C LEU A 215 13.06 13.88 15.56
N GLY A 216 12.01 13.53 16.34
CA GLY A 216 12.08 12.79 17.61
C GLY A 216 10.88 11.87 17.83
N ALA A 217 11.02 10.96 18.82
CA ALA A 217 10.00 9.94 19.12
C ALA A 217 8.67 10.52 19.65
N PHE A 218 8.66 11.77 20.09
CA PHE A 218 7.50 12.47 20.68
C PHE A 218 7.06 13.67 19.83
N ASP A 219 7.69 13.91 18.67
CA ASP A 219 7.29 15.03 17.82
C ASP A 219 5.97 14.68 17.12
N GLU A 220 5.06 15.65 17.11
CA GLU A 220 3.91 15.60 16.21
C GLU A 220 4.43 15.51 14.77
N HIS A 221 3.79 14.68 13.94
CA HIS A 221 4.09 14.61 12.51
C HIS A 221 3.34 15.74 11.77
N PRO A 222 3.90 16.95 11.67
CA PRO A 222 3.23 18.01 10.94
C PRO A 222 3.08 17.62 9.48
N LEU A 223 2.03 18.11 8.84
CA LEU A 223 1.83 17.90 7.41
C LEU A 223 2.93 18.63 6.63
N GLN A 224 3.68 17.89 5.83
CA GLN A 224 4.69 18.44 4.92
C GLN A 224 4.02 19.09 3.70
N LYS A 225 3.08 18.39 3.10
CA LYS A 225 2.34 18.82 1.91
C LYS A 225 0.91 18.28 1.93
N ILE A 226 0.04 18.94 1.18
CA ILE A 226 -1.33 18.46 0.93
C ILE A 226 -1.50 18.25 -0.57
N VAL A 227 -1.98 17.08 -0.95
CA VAL A 227 -2.38 16.76 -2.32
C VAL A 227 -3.89 16.64 -2.42
N ALA A 228 -4.46 17.02 -3.56
CA ALA A 228 -5.89 16.96 -3.84
C ALA A 228 -6.17 16.12 -5.08
N ILE A 229 -6.77 14.95 -4.89
CA ILE A 229 -7.06 14.00 -5.96
C ILE A 229 -8.54 13.61 -5.97
N ASP A 230 -9.03 13.20 -7.12
CA ASP A 230 -10.39 12.64 -7.32
C ASP A 230 -10.37 11.23 -7.93
N LYS A 231 -9.17 10.68 -8.14
CA LYS A 231 -8.94 9.29 -8.59
C LYS A 231 -7.51 8.85 -8.30
N GLY A 232 -7.29 7.53 -8.31
CA GLY A 232 -5.96 6.94 -8.14
C GLY A 232 -5.66 6.61 -6.68
N ALA A 233 -4.40 6.37 -6.40
CA ALA A 233 -3.90 5.93 -5.10
C ALA A 233 -2.62 6.65 -4.71
N ILE A 234 -2.40 6.79 -3.42
CA ILE A 234 -1.18 7.35 -2.82
C ILE A 234 -0.75 6.41 -1.71
N THR A 235 0.52 6.03 -1.72
CA THR A 235 1.17 5.24 -0.67
C THR A 235 2.48 5.89 -0.26
N THR A 236 2.98 5.58 0.93
CA THR A 236 4.24 6.17 1.41
C THR A 236 5.07 5.14 2.16
N SER A 237 6.26 4.86 1.65
CA SER A 237 7.31 4.13 2.35
C SER A 237 8.28 5.11 3.03
N GLY A 238 8.73 4.79 4.25
CA GLY A 238 9.63 5.64 5.00
C GLY A 238 10.52 4.88 5.97
N SER A 239 11.81 5.23 6.00
CA SER A 239 12.83 4.59 6.84
C SER A 239 12.72 4.95 8.34
N TYR A 240 11.86 5.93 8.69
CA TYR A 240 11.65 6.41 10.05
C TYR A 240 10.53 5.67 10.81
N ARG A 241 9.61 5.00 10.11
CA ARG A 241 8.44 4.36 10.73
C ARG A 241 8.77 3.05 11.46
N ARG A 242 9.68 2.24 10.90
CA ARG A 242 10.07 0.93 11.48
C ARG A 242 11.58 0.76 11.37
N TYR A 243 12.26 0.76 12.51
CA TYR A 243 13.71 0.56 12.61
C TYR A 243 14.08 -0.06 13.95
N HIS A 244 15.27 -0.64 14.02
CA HIS A 244 15.92 -1.05 15.25
C HIS A 244 17.16 -0.17 15.47
N GLU A 245 17.43 0.19 16.72
CA GLU A 245 18.70 0.81 17.10
C GLU A 245 19.58 -0.23 17.77
N THR A 246 20.76 -0.42 17.23
CA THR A 246 21.75 -1.35 17.78
C THR A 246 23.14 -0.74 17.64
N LYS A 247 23.88 -0.64 18.74
CA LYS A 247 25.24 -0.06 18.80
C LYS A 247 25.32 1.35 18.15
N GLY A 248 24.31 2.19 18.33
CA GLY A 248 24.23 3.53 17.76
C GLY A 248 23.96 3.58 16.24
N GLN A 249 23.68 2.45 15.62
CA GLN A 249 23.27 2.39 14.20
C GLN A 249 21.77 2.17 14.07
N LYS A 250 21.14 2.95 13.22
CA LYS A 250 19.72 2.79 12.83
C LYS A 250 19.65 1.78 11.69
N ILE A 251 18.98 0.66 11.95
CA ILE A 251 18.74 -0.42 10.99
C ILE A 251 17.27 -0.30 10.54
N THR A 252 17.03 0.00 9.27
CA THR A 252 15.70 0.16 8.71
C THR A 252 15.13 -1.18 8.26
N HIS A 253 13.80 -1.29 8.20
CA HIS A 253 13.10 -2.49 7.74
C HIS A 253 13.17 -2.71 6.21
N ILE A 254 13.66 -1.72 5.46
CA ILE A 254 13.76 -1.77 4.00
C ILE A 254 15.06 -2.45 3.64
N ILE A 255 14.99 -3.73 3.29
CA ILE A 255 16.16 -4.58 3.00
C ILE A 255 16.39 -4.61 1.50
N ASN A 256 17.62 -4.31 1.07
CA ASN A 256 18.01 -4.39 -0.33
C ASN A 256 18.23 -5.85 -0.73
N PRO A 257 17.42 -6.44 -1.63
CA PRO A 257 17.52 -7.85 -2.00
C PRO A 257 18.82 -8.17 -2.77
N ARG A 258 19.46 -7.16 -3.38
CA ARG A 258 20.70 -7.34 -4.14
C ARG A 258 21.93 -7.41 -3.25
N THR A 259 21.94 -6.63 -2.17
CA THR A 259 23.09 -6.59 -1.24
C THR A 259 22.86 -7.45 -0.01
N GLY A 260 21.60 -7.70 0.36
CA GLY A 260 21.21 -8.38 1.58
C GLY A 260 21.21 -7.49 2.82
N TYR A 261 21.54 -6.21 2.69
CA TYR A 261 21.65 -5.24 3.79
C TYR A 261 20.48 -4.24 3.81
N PRO A 262 20.17 -3.63 4.97
CA PRO A 262 19.24 -2.54 5.08
C PRO A 262 19.61 -1.38 4.17
N GLN A 263 18.62 -0.58 3.76
CA GLN A 263 18.80 0.64 2.98
C GLN A 263 19.84 1.57 3.62
N GLN A 264 20.75 2.09 2.81
CA GLN A 264 21.82 3.01 3.19
C GLN A 264 21.95 4.10 2.13
N ASN A 265 20.92 4.92 1.96
CA ASN A 265 20.94 6.07 1.06
C ASN A 265 20.25 7.27 1.72
N GLU A 266 20.22 8.39 1.02
CA GLU A 266 19.74 9.68 1.49
C GLU A 266 18.21 9.76 1.69
N LEU A 267 17.43 8.82 1.13
CA LEU A 267 15.98 8.88 1.19
C LEU A 267 15.44 8.58 2.60
N ILE A 268 14.58 9.48 3.07
CA ILE A 268 13.86 9.37 4.33
C ILE A 268 12.46 8.77 4.08
N SER A 269 11.76 9.31 3.07
CA SER A 269 10.48 8.75 2.62
C SER A 269 10.22 9.02 1.14
N VAL A 270 9.39 8.16 0.56
CA VAL A 270 8.92 8.27 -0.82
C VAL A 270 7.42 8.08 -0.81
N THR A 271 6.69 9.07 -1.34
CA THR A 271 5.25 8.97 -1.60
C THR A 271 5.02 8.77 -3.09
N VAL A 272 4.30 7.72 -3.45
CA VAL A 272 4.00 7.38 -4.85
C VAL A 272 2.51 7.55 -5.12
N TYR A 273 2.21 8.21 -6.25
CA TYR A 273 0.88 8.22 -6.85
C TYR A 273 0.85 7.26 -8.03
N ALA A 274 -0.19 6.41 -8.08
CA ALA A 274 -0.46 5.51 -9.20
C ALA A 274 -1.97 5.35 -9.43
N LYS A 275 -2.35 4.58 -10.45
CA LYS A 275 -3.76 4.26 -10.72
C LYS A 275 -4.40 3.44 -9.61
N ASP A 276 -3.66 2.54 -8.97
CA ASP A 276 -4.09 1.64 -7.91
C ASP A 276 -3.06 1.59 -6.79
N ALA A 277 -3.51 1.22 -5.57
CA ALA A 277 -2.68 1.26 -4.38
C ALA A 277 -1.64 0.13 -4.35
N MET A 278 -1.94 -1.03 -4.91
CA MET A 278 -0.99 -2.14 -5.04
C MET A 278 0.24 -1.74 -5.85
N THR A 279 0.03 -1.02 -6.95
CA THR A 279 1.13 -0.49 -7.78
C THR A 279 1.93 0.56 -7.03
N ALA A 280 1.27 1.53 -6.40
CA ALA A 280 1.93 2.60 -5.65
C ALA A 280 2.82 2.04 -4.53
N ASP A 281 2.31 1.11 -3.70
CA ASP A 281 2.98 0.44 -2.58
C ASP A 281 4.24 -0.33 -3.05
N ALA A 282 4.15 -1.09 -4.16
CA ALA A 282 5.31 -1.79 -4.70
C ALA A 282 6.41 -0.85 -5.19
N TYR A 283 6.06 0.31 -5.75
CA TYR A 283 7.05 1.24 -6.28
C TYR A 283 7.63 2.18 -5.22
N ASP A 284 6.91 2.55 -4.16
CA ASP A 284 7.47 3.38 -3.10
C ASP A 284 8.61 2.64 -2.37
N ASN A 285 8.45 1.35 -2.10
CA ASN A 285 9.50 0.48 -1.57
C ASN A 285 10.70 0.35 -2.51
N ALA A 286 10.46 0.16 -3.82
CA ALA A 286 11.52 0.09 -4.81
C ALA A 286 12.31 1.41 -4.90
N PHE A 287 11.61 2.55 -4.87
CA PHE A 287 12.24 3.88 -4.95
C PHE A 287 13.08 4.18 -3.72
N MET A 288 12.65 3.78 -2.52
CA MET A 288 13.48 3.85 -1.32
C MET A 288 14.84 3.17 -1.49
N LEU A 289 14.90 2.06 -2.23
CA LEU A 289 16.14 1.33 -2.50
C LEU A 289 16.95 1.87 -3.68
N MET A 290 16.30 2.56 -4.63
CA MET A 290 16.99 3.18 -5.77
C MET A 290 17.84 4.39 -5.36
N GLY A 291 17.47 5.10 -4.32
CA GLY A 291 17.98 6.44 -4.00
C GLY A 291 17.39 7.52 -4.91
N LEU A 292 17.54 8.79 -4.50
CA LEU A 292 16.83 9.93 -5.09
C LEU A 292 17.01 10.06 -6.60
N GLN A 293 18.27 10.10 -7.05
CA GLN A 293 18.56 10.38 -8.46
C GLN A 293 18.01 9.32 -9.41
N GLN A 294 18.20 8.04 -9.06
CA GLN A 294 17.73 6.95 -9.90
C GLN A 294 16.21 6.82 -9.87
N ALA A 295 15.57 7.00 -8.69
CA ALA A 295 14.13 6.96 -8.55
C ALA A 295 13.45 8.10 -9.31
N LEU A 296 13.97 9.33 -9.22
CA LEU A 296 13.46 10.49 -9.95
C LEU A 296 13.60 10.28 -11.48
N ALA A 297 14.78 9.85 -11.93
CA ALA A 297 15.00 9.54 -13.36
C ALA A 297 14.13 8.39 -13.88
N PHE A 298 13.79 7.44 -13.01
CA PHE A 298 12.89 6.34 -13.35
C PHE A 298 11.45 6.83 -13.48
N VAL A 299 10.94 7.57 -12.49
CA VAL A 299 9.54 8.01 -12.47
C VAL A 299 9.23 9.05 -13.55
N GLU A 300 10.18 9.90 -13.91
CA GLU A 300 10.00 10.90 -14.99
C GLU A 300 9.78 10.27 -16.37
N LYS A 301 10.24 9.04 -16.57
CA LYS A 301 10.01 8.27 -17.81
C LYS A 301 8.66 7.56 -17.83
N ARG A 302 7.90 7.59 -16.73
CA ARG A 302 6.64 6.86 -16.54
C ARG A 302 5.44 7.82 -16.55
N LYS A 303 4.43 7.49 -17.34
CA LYS A 303 3.16 8.25 -17.39
C LYS A 303 2.13 7.75 -16.37
N ASP A 304 2.34 6.57 -15.84
CA ASP A 304 1.45 5.87 -14.90
C ASP A 304 1.85 6.03 -13.43
N LEU A 305 3.01 6.65 -13.16
CA LEU A 305 3.54 6.90 -11.83
C LEU A 305 3.90 8.37 -11.65
N ALA A 306 3.78 8.85 -10.41
CA ALA A 306 4.36 10.11 -9.97
C ALA A 306 4.87 9.94 -8.54
N ALA A 307 5.93 10.65 -8.15
CA ALA A 307 6.53 10.47 -6.83
C ALA A 307 6.99 11.78 -6.21
N TYR A 308 6.90 11.83 -4.86
CA TYR A 308 7.42 12.87 -4.00
C TYR A 308 8.43 12.25 -3.04
N PHE A 309 9.54 12.93 -2.84
CA PHE A 309 10.70 12.42 -2.10
C PHE A 309 11.06 13.37 -0.98
N ILE A 310 11.28 12.85 0.23
CA ILE A 310 11.91 13.54 1.32
C ILE A 310 13.27 12.88 1.56
N TYR A 311 14.31 13.67 1.61
CA TYR A 311 15.69 13.17 1.67
C TYR A 311 16.59 14.05 2.53
N ARG A 312 17.73 13.50 2.93
CA ARG A 312 18.79 14.20 3.67
C ARG A 312 19.90 14.62 2.70
N LYS A 313 20.21 15.91 2.68
CA LYS A 313 21.37 16.44 1.96
C LYS A 313 22.68 16.06 2.64
N ASN A 314 23.81 16.22 1.94
CA ASN A 314 25.14 15.94 2.49
C ASN A 314 25.51 16.83 3.71
N ASN A 315 24.93 18.02 3.81
CA ASN A 315 25.09 18.92 4.96
C ASN A 315 24.18 18.57 6.16
N GLY A 316 23.39 17.49 6.07
CA GLY A 316 22.47 17.03 7.11
C GLY A 316 21.07 17.62 7.05
N GLU A 317 20.82 18.66 6.25
CA GLU A 317 19.49 19.26 6.09
C GLU A 317 18.50 18.30 5.43
N ILE A 318 17.24 18.36 5.88
CA ILE A 318 16.13 17.67 5.23
C ILE A 318 15.60 18.55 4.10
N ALA A 319 15.43 17.96 2.94
CA ALA A 319 14.87 18.60 1.75
C ALA A 319 13.82 17.69 1.09
N ASP A 320 13.04 18.27 0.21
CA ASP A 320 12.05 17.57 -0.57
C ASP A 320 12.15 17.91 -2.06
N THR A 321 11.68 16.99 -2.90
CA THR A 321 11.50 17.19 -4.33
C THR A 321 10.42 16.26 -4.86
N ALA A 322 9.92 16.53 -6.07
CA ALA A 322 8.88 15.75 -6.69
C ALA A 322 9.09 15.61 -8.19
N SER A 323 8.56 14.52 -8.77
CA SER A 323 8.43 14.40 -10.22
C SER A 323 7.44 15.42 -10.77
N ALA A 324 7.61 15.80 -12.05
CA ALA A 324 6.73 16.75 -12.73
C ALA A 324 5.24 16.32 -12.68
N GLY A 325 4.99 15.01 -12.70
CA GLY A 325 3.64 14.45 -12.54
C GLY A 325 3.06 14.69 -11.15
N PHE A 326 3.88 14.59 -10.09
CA PHE A 326 3.43 14.75 -8.72
C PHE A 326 3.17 16.21 -8.34
N LEU A 327 3.96 17.15 -8.88
CA LEU A 327 3.77 18.59 -8.65
C LEU A 327 2.35 19.06 -9.01
N LYS A 328 1.72 18.42 -10.00
CA LYS A 328 0.35 18.72 -10.45
C LYS A 328 -0.74 18.30 -9.45
N LEU A 329 -0.38 17.50 -8.45
CA LEU A 329 -1.31 16.98 -7.43
C LEU A 329 -1.37 17.89 -6.20
N PHE A 330 -0.38 18.77 -6.00
CA PHE A 330 -0.40 19.67 -4.86
C PHE A 330 -1.64 20.57 -4.89
N SER A 331 -2.26 20.71 -3.73
CA SER A 331 -3.31 21.68 -3.50
C SER A 331 -2.65 23.07 -3.41
N LEU A 332 -3.00 23.97 -4.33
CA LEU A 332 -2.65 25.38 -4.26
C LEU A 332 -3.35 26.06 -3.09
#